data_7222a180bbcc4e8582ca7410bd46afa5
#
_entry.id   7222a180bbcc4e8582ca7410bd46afa5
#
_cell.length_a   1.000
_cell.length_b   1.000
_cell.length_c   1.000
_cell.angle_alpha   90.00
_cell.angle_beta   90.00
_cell.angle_gamma   90.00
#
_symmetry.space_group_name_H-M   'P 1'
#
loop_
_entity.id
_entity.type
_entity.pdbx_description
1 polymer ?
#
loop_
_entity_poly.entity_id
_entity_poly.type
_entity_poly.pdbx_seq_one_letter_code
_entity_poly.pdbx_strand_id
1 'polypeptide(L)'
;IVRRQRTLDTLIDLLGKKKAAQQPPDLRIILHLGLYQLRYLDRIPDSAAVNTSVELAKENGISKLGGVVNGLLRSYIRQAESGDPLQLPADPISSLGIKHSFPDWIVQTWLEQLPMEEVDQLLAWFNRSPKIDLRVNLLKASIEQVENALRDAGISVERIPNLPQGLRLENPGAVTDLPGYKQGWWMIQDSSAQLVTHLLDPQP
;
A
#
# COMPACT_ATOMS: atom_id res chain seq x y z
N ILE A 1 2.23 -0.78 -5.54
CA ILE A 1 2.30 -0.02 -6.80
C ILE A 1 0.93 0.53 -7.18
N VAL A 2 -0.11 -0.31 -7.31
CA VAL A 2 -1.46 0.14 -7.73
C VAL A 2 -1.96 1.31 -6.90
N ARG A 3 -1.83 1.27 -5.56
CA ARG A 3 -2.20 2.38 -4.66
C ARG A 3 -1.41 3.68 -4.88
N ARG A 4 -0.33 3.65 -5.66
CA ARG A 4 0.55 4.81 -5.93
C ARG A 4 0.59 5.18 -7.41
N GLN A 5 -0.30 4.61 -8.22
CA GLN A 5 -0.27 4.73 -9.67
C GLN A 5 -0.29 6.19 -10.13
N ARG A 6 -1.19 7.02 -9.59
CA ARG A 6 -1.30 8.44 -9.97
C ARG A 6 -0.02 9.24 -9.66
N THR A 7 0.55 9.03 -8.48
CA THR A 7 1.84 9.65 -8.09
C THR A 7 2.95 9.21 -9.05
N LEU A 8 3.02 7.91 -9.36
CA LEU A 8 4.04 7.37 -10.26
C LEU A 8 3.86 7.86 -11.70
N ASP A 9 2.62 7.96 -12.19
CA ASP A 9 2.33 8.55 -13.49
C ASP A 9 2.76 10.02 -13.54
N THR A 10 2.48 10.79 -12.50
CA THR A 10 2.90 12.19 -12.41
C THR A 10 4.42 12.31 -12.43
N LEU A 11 5.16 11.45 -11.76
CA LEU A 11 6.62 11.42 -11.83
C LEU A 11 7.12 11.08 -13.25
N ILE A 12 6.48 10.13 -13.93
CA ILE A 12 6.82 9.85 -15.34
C ILE A 12 6.55 11.08 -16.21
N ASP A 13 5.45 11.78 -15.96
CA ASP A 13 5.06 12.99 -16.68
C ASP A 13 6.02 14.17 -16.49
N LEU A 14 6.61 14.29 -15.30
CA LEU A 14 7.57 15.33 -14.94
C LEU A 14 8.98 15.02 -15.46
N LEU A 15 9.40 13.77 -15.39
CA LEU A 15 10.77 13.34 -15.68
C LEU A 15 10.96 12.87 -17.12
N GLY A 16 9.88 12.42 -17.77
CA GLY A 16 9.91 11.82 -19.10
C GLY A 16 9.61 12.80 -20.23
N LYS A 17 10.07 12.47 -21.43
CA LYS A 17 9.73 13.23 -22.66
C LYS A 17 8.29 12.98 -23.14
N LYS A 18 7.70 11.85 -22.77
CA LYS A 18 6.33 11.46 -23.10
C LYS A 18 5.56 11.19 -21.83
N LYS A 19 4.29 11.57 -21.83
CA LYS A 19 3.38 11.34 -20.71
C LYS A 19 3.19 9.85 -20.41
N ALA A 20 2.92 9.50 -19.16
CA ALA A 20 2.69 8.13 -18.72
C ALA A 20 1.60 7.41 -19.55
N ALA A 21 0.50 8.12 -19.86
CA ALA A 21 -0.59 7.59 -20.68
C ALA A 21 -0.21 7.32 -22.15
N GLN A 22 0.89 7.90 -22.64
CA GLN A 22 1.42 7.73 -24.00
C GLN A 22 2.54 6.70 -24.08
N GLN A 23 2.97 6.16 -22.95
CA GLN A 23 3.98 5.11 -22.89
C GLN A 23 3.38 3.75 -23.29
N PRO A 24 4.16 2.86 -23.93
CA PRO A 24 3.76 1.46 -24.06
C PRO A 24 3.43 0.87 -22.68
N PRO A 25 2.39 0.02 -22.54
CA PRO A 25 1.96 -0.52 -21.25
C PRO A 25 3.10 -1.15 -20.45
N ASP A 26 3.91 -2.00 -21.06
CA ASP A 26 5.02 -2.69 -20.39
C ASP A 26 6.09 -1.69 -19.90
N LEU A 27 6.42 -0.68 -20.71
CA LEU A 27 7.35 0.36 -20.29
C LEU A 27 6.82 1.15 -19.10
N ARG A 28 5.53 1.53 -19.13
CA ARG A 28 4.90 2.26 -18.03
C ARG A 28 4.94 1.45 -16.72
N ILE A 29 4.65 0.14 -16.81
CA ILE A 29 4.70 -0.76 -15.63
C ILE A 29 6.13 -0.87 -15.10
N ILE A 30 7.13 -1.03 -15.97
CA ILE A 30 8.54 -1.11 -15.57
C ILE A 30 9.00 0.21 -14.91
N LEU A 31 8.60 1.35 -15.46
CA LEU A 31 8.88 2.65 -14.85
C LEU A 31 8.19 2.80 -13.48
N HIS A 32 6.95 2.34 -13.33
CA HIS A 32 6.28 2.30 -12.03
C HIS A 32 7.04 1.44 -11.02
N LEU A 33 7.52 0.26 -11.43
CA LEU A 33 8.31 -0.64 -10.58
C LEU A 33 9.60 0.03 -10.10
N GLY A 34 10.35 0.63 -11.02
CA GLY A 34 11.59 1.33 -10.70
C GLY A 34 11.38 2.54 -9.80
N LEU A 35 10.45 3.43 -10.16
CA LEU A 35 10.12 4.60 -9.34
C LEU A 35 9.57 4.23 -7.97
N TYR A 36 8.77 3.16 -7.88
CA TYR A 36 8.26 2.68 -6.60
C TYR A 36 9.37 2.21 -5.68
N GLN A 37 10.35 1.47 -6.20
CA GLN A 37 11.52 1.04 -5.44
C GLN A 37 12.32 2.24 -4.93
N LEU A 38 12.61 3.20 -5.81
CA LEU A 38 13.39 4.39 -5.46
C LEU A 38 12.68 5.32 -4.46
N ARG A 39 11.33 5.36 -4.46
CA ARG A 39 10.57 6.32 -3.64
C ARG A 39 10.05 5.74 -2.33
N TYR A 40 9.77 4.43 -2.28
CA TYR A 40 9.01 3.82 -1.17
C TYR A 40 9.70 2.63 -0.51
N LEU A 41 10.87 2.20 -1.00
CA LEU A 41 11.58 1.03 -0.47
C LEU A 41 13.01 1.39 -0.05
N ASP A 42 13.20 1.72 1.21
CA ASP A 42 14.48 2.19 1.76
C ASP A 42 15.62 1.14 1.75
N ARG A 43 15.27 -0.15 1.58
CA ARG A 43 16.25 -1.25 1.63
C ARG A 43 16.84 -1.64 0.28
N ILE A 44 16.39 -1.02 -0.81
CA ILE A 44 16.86 -1.29 -2.16
C ILE A 44 17.83 -0.19 -2.58
N PRO A 45 19.12 -0.51 -2.86
CA PRO A 45 20.04 0.48 -3.38
C PRO A 45 19.55 1.03 -4.74
N ASP A 46 19.75 2.33 -4.96
CA ASP A 46 19.33 3.02 -6.20
C ASP A 46 19.88 2.34 -7.46
N SER A 47 21.14 1.95 -7.43
CA SER A 47 21.78 1.24 -8.55
C SER A 47 21.11 -0.10 -8.84
N ALA A 48 20.65 -0.82 -7.81
CA ALA A 48 19.95 -2.08 -7.98
C ALA A 48 18.56 -1.84 -8.61
N ALA A 49 17.80 -0.86 -8.10
CA ALA A 49 16.48 -0.49 -8.66
C ALA A 49 16.59 -0.13 -10.16
N VAL A 50 17.60 0.65 -10.54
CA VAL A 50 17.82 1.02 -11.95
C VAL A 50 18.21 -0.20 -12.78
N ASN A 51 19.21 -0.98 -12.34
CA ASN A 51 19.71 -2.11 -13.11
C ASN A 51 18.65 -3.19 -13.32
N THR A 52 17.93 -3.58 -12.27
CA THR A 52 16.86 -4.58 -12.38
C THR A 52 15.72 -4.12 -13.29
N SER A 53 15.37 -2.83 -13.26
CA SER A 53 14.35 -2.29 -14.15
C SER A 53 14.79 -2.29 -15.62
N VAL A 54 16.07 -2.03 -15.89
CA VAL A 54 16.63 -2.10 -17.27
C VAL A 54 16.68 -3.55 -17.76
N GLU A 55 17.10 -4.50 -16.92
CA GLU A 55 17.08 -5.93 -17.29
C GLU A 55 15.66 -6.42 -17.55
N LEU A 56 14.69 -6.01 -16.70
CA LEU A 56 13.28 -6.34 -16.91
C LEU A 56 12.76 -5.84 -18.26
N ALA A 57 13.20 -4.66 -18.72
CA ALA A 57 12.86 -4.16 -20.06
C ALA A 57 13.45 -5.03 -21.17
N LYS A 58 14.66 -5.57 -20.99
CA LYS A 58 15.27 -6.48 -21.97
C LYS A 58 14.54 -7.82 -22.01
N GLU A 59 14.25 -8.40 -20.88
CA GLU A 59 13.56 -9.69 -20.74
C GLU A 59 12.13 -9.67 -21.31
N ASN A 60 11.45 -8.51 -21.24
CA ASN A 60 10.10 -8.33 -21.80
C ASN A 60 10.09 -7.83 -23.26
N GLY A 61 11.19 -8.00 -24.02
CA GLY A 61 11.24 -7.71 -25.44
C GLY A 61 11.27 -6.22 -25.82
N ILE A 62 11.40 -5.31 -24.86
CA ILE A 62 11.50 -3.87 -25.09
C ILE A 62 12.90 -3.32 -24.81
N SER A 63 13.93 -4.09 -25.11
CA SER A 63 15.34 -3.75 -24.89
C SER A 63 15.74 -2.39 -25.48
N LYS A 64 15.15 -2.00 -26.62
CA LYS A 64 15.37 -0.68 -27.23
C LYS A 64 14.94 0.49 -26.34
N LEU A 65 14.06 0.26 -25.37
CA LEU A 65 13.58 1.25 -24.42
C LEU A 65 14.34 1.22 -23.08
N GLY A 66 15.30 0.31 -22.91
CA GLY A 66 16.15 0.24 -21.71
C GLY A 66 16.90 1.55 -21.40
N GLY A 67 17.29 2.29 -22.47
CA GLY A 67 17.86 3.63 -22.32
C GLY A 67 16.88 4.66 -21.75
N VAL A 68 15.59 4.55 -22.07
CA VAL A 68 14.54 5.41 -21.51
C VAL A 68 14.33 5.09 -20.02
N VAL A 69 14.27 3.81 -19.66
CA VAL A 69 14.16 3.36 -18.25
C VAL A 69 15.34 3.90 -17.44
N ASN A 70 16.57 3.63 -17.89
CA ASN A 70 17.76 4.11 -17.20
C ASN A 70 17.79 5.63 -17.05
N GLY A 71 17.51 6.36 -18.14
CA GLY A 71 17.54 7.82 -18.16
C GLY A 71 16.53 8.45 -17.21
N LEU A 72 15.27 7.95 -17.18
CA LEU A 72 14.23 8.47 -16.31
C LEU A 72 14.52 8.17 -14.83
N LEU A 73 14.89 6.93 -14.49
CA LEU A 73 15.18 6.56 -13.10
C LEU A 73 16.41 7.30 -12.56
N ARG A 74 17.48 7.46 -13.36
CA ARG A 74 18.64 8.28 -12.95
C ARG A 74 18.29 9.77 -12.84
N SER A 75 17.36 10.28 -13.65
CA SER A 75 16.87 11.66 -13.50
C SER A 75 16.11 11.83 -12.18
N TYR A 76 15.30 10.85 -11.78
CA TYR A 76 14.64 10.82 -10.47
C TYR A 76 15.69 10.91 -9.33
N ILE A 77 16.67 10.02 -9.33
CA ILE A 77 17.73 9.97 -8.29
C ILE A 77 18.43 11.32 -8.17
N ARG A 78 18.90 11.87 -9.28
CA ARG A 78 19.61 13.17 -9.31
C ARG A 78 18.75 14.32 -8.77
N GLN A 79 17.44 14.34 -9.09
CA GLN A 79 16.55 15.39 -8.56
C GLN A 79 16.25 15.19 -7.08
N ALA A 80 16.15 13.93 -6.63
CA ALA A 80 15.91 13.59 -5.23
C ALA A 80 17.06 14.05 -4.30
N GLU A 81 18.29 14.16 -4.82
CA GLU A 81 19.43 14.74 -4.07
C GLU A 81 19.22 16.24 -3.71
N SER A 82 18.42 16.96 -4.51
CA SER A 82 18.15 18.39 -4.31
C SER A 82 16.79 18.68 -3.67
N GLY A 83 15.95 17.68 -3.51
CA GLY A 83 14.60 17.76 -2.95
C GLY A 83 13.63 16.76 -3.55
N ASP A 84 12.35 16.81 -3.18
CA ASP A 84 11.36 15.88 -3.74
C ASP A 84 11.13 16.18 -5.24
N PRO A 85 11.39 15.22 -6.14
CA PRO A 85 11.10 15.37 -7.57
C PRO A 85 9.62 15.54 -7.91
N LEU A 86 8.73 15.17 -6.98
CA LEU A 86 7.29 15.29 -7.15
C LEU A 86 6.86 16.75 -6.95
N GLN A 87 6.63 17.46 -8.04
CA GLN A 87 6.07 18.81 -8.00
C GLN A 87 4.55 18.73 -7.95
N LEU A 88 3.96 19.36 -6.93
CA LEU A 88 2.50 19.38 -6.75
C LEU A 88 1.92 20.67 -7.34
N PRO A 89 0.74 20.59 -7.99
CA PRO A 89 0.04 21.78 -8.48
C PRO A 89 -0.48 22.64 -7.33
N ALA A 90 -0.80 23.90 -7.62
CA ALA A 90 -1.37 24.82 -6.64
C ALA A 90 -2.82 24.49 -6.26
N ASP A 91 -3.55 23.79 -7.11
CA ASP A 91 -4.91 23.35 -6.83
C ASP A 91 -4.91 22.29 -5.72
N PRO A 92 -5.61 22.50 -4.59
CA PRO A 92 -5.58 21.61 -3.43
C PRO A 92 -6.09 20.18 -3.75
N ILE A 93 -7.11 20.06 -4.59
CA ILE A 93 -7.70 18.76 -4.94
C ILE A 93 -6.68 17.91 -5.70
N SER A 94 -6.14 18.46 -6.78
CA SER A 94 -5.13 17.76 -7.59
C SER A 94 -3.84 17.53 -6.79
N SER A 95 -3.46 18.48 -5.96
CA SER A 95 -2.26 18.39 -5.09
C SER A 95 -2.36 17.19 -4.15
N LEU A 96 -3.43 17.10 -3.36
CA LEU A 96 -3.68 15.97 -2.46
C LEU A 96 -3.87 14.65 -3.23
N GLY A 97 -4.59 14.71 -4.35
CA GLY A 97 -4.81 13.55 -5.22
C GLY A 97 -3.51 12.97 -5.78
N ILE A 98 -2.57 13.81 -6.20
CA ILE A 98 -1.25 13.40 -6.68
C ILE A 98 -0.38 12.92 -5.52
N LYS A 99 -0.32 13.67 -4.42
CA LYS A 99 0.47 13.35 -3.23
C LYS A 99 0.14 11.96 -2.68
N HIS A 100 -1.14 11.66 -2.57
CA HIS A 100 -1.64 10.40 -1.98
C HIS A 100 -2.09 9.35 -2.99
N SER A 101 -2.10 9.70 -4.28
CA SER A 101 -2.51 8.80 -5.38
C SER A 101 -4.02 8.45 -5.34
N PHE A 102 -4.87 9.44 -5.05
CA PHE A 102 -6.34 9.30 -5.11
C PHE A 102 -6.92 10.06 -6.31
N PRO A 103 -8.05 9.61 -6.88
CA PRO A 103 -8.80 10.38 -7.86
C PRO A 103 -9.30 11.72 -7.29
N ASP A 104 -9.40 12.76 -8.14
CA ASP A 104 -9.83 14.08 -7.69
C ASP A 104 -11.23 14.07 -7.05
N TRP A 105 -12.16 13.30 -7.59
CA TRP A 105 -13.52 13.23 -7.06
C TRP A 105 -13.57 12.67 -5.62
N ILE A 106 -12.67 11.74 -5.26
CA ILE A 106 -12.57 11.24 -3.87
C ILE A 106 -12.06 12.35 -2.95
N VAL A 107 -11.01 13.04 -3.36
CA VAL A 107 -10.43 14.16 -2.59
C VAL A 107 -11.46 15.25 -2.40
N GLN A 108 -12.17 15.63 -3.46
CA GLN A 108 -13.23 16.63 -3.42
C GLN A 108 -14.35 16.25 -2.44
N THR A 109 -14.84 15.01 -2.51
CA THR A 109 -15.89 14.52 -1.59
C THR A 109 -15.50 14.63 -0.12
N TRP A 110 -14.21 14.36 0.20
CA TRP A 110 -13.73 14.52 1.57
C TRP A 110 -13.53 15.97 1.98
N LEU A 111 -13.08 16.83 1.05
CA LEU A 111 -12.91 18.27 1.30
C LEU A 111 -14.27 19.00 1.52
N GLU A 112 -15.38 18.47 1.03
CA GLU A 112 -16.72 18.95 1.31
C GLU A 112 -17.17 18.67 2.77
N GLN A 113 -16.50 17.73 3.46
CA GLN A 113 -16.89 17.26 4.79
C GLN A 113 -15.86 17.59 5.87
N LEU A 114 -14.59 17.70 5.52
CA LEU A 114 -13.46 17.83 6.43
C LEU A 114 -12.51 18.95 6.02
N PRO A 115 -11.85 19.60 6.97
CA PRO A 115 -10.76 20.54 6.68
C PRO A 115 -9.62 19.89 5.90
N MET A 116 -8.91 20.64 5.08
CA MET A 116 -7.84 20.15 4.20
C MET A 116 -6.75 19.36 4.97
N GLU A 117 -6.39 19.79 6.16
CA GLU A 117 -5.39 19.10 6.99
C GLU A 117 -5.86 17.71 7.43
N GLU A 118 -7.12 17.56 7.81
CA GLU A 118 -7.71 16.26 8.16
C GLU A 118 -7.83 15.35 6.93
N VAL A 119 -8.16 15.90 5.76
CA VAL A 119 -8.17 15.13 4.50
C VAL A 119 -6.77 14.65 4.15
N ASP A 120 -5.73 15.47 4.29
CA ASP A 120 -4.33 15.06 4.07
C ASP A 120 -3.94 13.89 4.97
N GLN A 121 -4.28 13.97 6.26
CA GLN A 121 -4.02 12.89 7.23
C GLN A 121 -4.83 11.62 6.91
N LEU A 122 -6.09 11.75 6.52
CA LEU A 122 -6.97 10.64 6.15
C LEU A 122 -6.43 9.89 4.93
N LEU A 123 -6.07 10.61 3.88
CA LEU A 123 -5.51 10.03 2.66
C LEU A 123 -4.14 9.37 2.92
N ALA A 124 -3.32 9.95 3.79
CA ALA A 124 -2.08 9.33 4.25
C ALA A 124 -2.35 8.03 5.01
N TRP A 125 -3.37 8.02 5.89
CA TRP A 125 -3.78 6.85 6.65
C TRP A 125 -4.26 5.71 5.75
N PHE A 126 -5.08 5.98 4.74
CA PHE A 126 -5.54 4.98 3.77
C PHE A 126 -4.39 4.31 2.98
N ASN A 127 -3.25 4.97 2.90
CA ASN A 127 -2.07 4.43 2.24
C ASN A 127 -1.18 3.56 3.12
N ARG A 128 -1.46 3.48 4.42
CA ARG A 128 -0.73 2.57 5.32
C ARG A 128 -1.07 1.11 5.02
N SER A 129 -0.14 0.23 5.34
CA SER A 129 -0.44 -1.20 5.30
C SER A 129 -1.54 -1.51 6.31
N PRO A 130 -2.62 -2.20 5.91
CA PRO A 130 -3.68 -2.56 6.83
C PRO A 130 -3.15 -3.54 7.88
N LYS A 131 -3.62 -3.40 9.12
CA LYS A 131 -3.49 -4.44 10.14
C LYS A 131 -4.38 -5.63 9.76
N ILE A 132 -4.05 -6.81 10.23
CA ILE A 132 -4.87 -8.00 10.01
C ILE A 132 -5.70 -8.26 11.26
N ASP A 133 -7.02 -8.18 11.12
CA ASP A 133 -7.94 -8.51 12.20
C ASP A 133 -8.42 -9.97 12.03
N LEU A 134 -8.41 -10.70 13.14
CA LEU A 134 -8.87 -12.07 13.25
C LEU A 134 -10.13 -12.12 14.09
N ARG A 135 -11.07 -12.97 13.69
CA ARG A 135 -12.18 -13.40 14.53
C ARG A 135 -11.93 -14.83 15.00
N VAL A 136 -11.81 -15.02 16.31
CA VAL A 136 -11.62 -16.35 16.91
C VAL A 136 -12.92 -17.14 16.83
N ASN A 137 -12.80 -18.40 16.44
CA ASN A 137 -13.90 -19.37 16.43
C ASN A 137 -13.99 -20.05 17.80
N LEU A 138 -14.85 -19.54 18.67
CA LEU A 138 -15.02 -20.05 20.03
C LEU A 138 -15.53 -21.50 20.12
N LEU A 139 -16.03 -22.07 19.02
CA LEU A 139 -16.37 -23.49 18.96
C LEU A 139 -15.13 -24.39 18.87
N LYS A 140 -13.96 -23.84 18.52
CA LYS A 140 -12.73 -24.59 18.27
C LYS A 140 -11.58 -24.23 19.22
N ALA A 141 -11.51 -22.97 19.66
CA ALA A 141 -10.45 -22.51 20.54
C ALA A 141 -10.92 -21.30 21.38
N SER A 142 -10.37 -21.14 22.58
CA SER A 142 -10.57 -19.90 23.34
C SER A 142 -9.71 -18.77 22.78
N ILE A 143 -10.07 -17.54 23.08
CA ILE A 143 -9.29 -16.37 22.65
C ILE A 143 -7.89 -16.38 23.29
N GLU A 144 -7.78 -16.81 24.52
CA GLU A 144 -6.51 -16.95 25.25
C GLU A 144 -5.60 -17.97 24.59
N GLN A 145 -6.15 -19.10 24.18
CA GLN A 145 -5.38 -20.14 23.48
C GLN A 145 -4.80 -19.61 22.17
N VAL A 146 -5.60 -18.91 21.38
CA VAL A 146 -5.15 -18.34 20.10
C VAL A 146 -4.13 -17.23 20.34
N GLU A 147 -4.40 -16.33 21.29
CA GLU A 147 -3.51 -15.22 21.64
C GLU A 147 -2.14 -15.73 22.10
N ASN A 148 -2.10 -16.73 22.99
CA ASN A 148 -0.85 -17.31 23.46
C ASN A 148 -0.08 -18.01 22.34
N ALA A 149 -0.75 -18.82 21.53
CA ALA A 149 -0.09 -19.51 20.41
C ALA A 149 0.52 -18.53 19.40
N LEU A 150 -0.14 -17.40 19.11
CA LEU A 150 0.39 -16.36 18.24
C LEU A 150 1.60 -15.65 18.88
N ARG A 151 1.54 -15.32 20.17
CA ARG A 151 2.67 -14.71 20.91
C ARG A 151 3.88 -15.63 20.99
N ASP A 152 3.65 -16.91 21.27
CA ASP A 152 4.71 -17.92 21.32
C ASP A 152 5.42 -18.10 19.95
N ALA A 153 4.69 -17.85 18.87
CA ALA A 153 5.24 -17.78 17.52
C ALA A 153 5.91 -16.43 17.17
N GLY A 154 6.03 -15.51 18.14
CA GLY A 154 6.67 -14.21 17.95
C GLY A 154 5.80 -13.17 17.23
N ILE A 155 4.49 -13.40 17.10
CA ILE A 155 3.56 -12.48 16.44
C ILE A 155 3.05 -11.46 17.45
N SER A 156 3.15 -10.17 17.10
CA SER A 156 2.53 -9.10 17.87
C SER A 156 1.02 -9.16 17.72
N VAL A 157 0.31 -9.36 18.83
CA VAL A 157 -1.15 -9.51 18.87
C VAL A 157 -1.77 -8.65 19.96
N GLU A 158 -2.85 -7.95 19.61
CA GLU A 158 -3.65 -7.12 20.50
C GLU A 158 -5.11 -7.56 20.47
N ARG A 159 -5.81 -7.48 21.61
CA ARG A 159 -7.27 -7.63 21.64
C ARG A 159 -7.94 -6.38 21.10
N ILE A 160 -8.97 -6.55 20.28
CA ILE A 160 -9.71 -5.42 19.70
C ILE A 160 -10.74 -4.96 20.73
N PRO A 161 -10.74 -3.68 21.14
CA PRO A 161 -11.75 -3.16 22.08
C PRO A 161 -13.17 -3.40 21.59
N ASN A 162 -14.06 -3.80 22.51
CA ASN A 162 -15.48 -4.09 22.24
C ASN A 162 -15.75 -5.28 21.29
N LEU A 163 -14.74 -6.08 20.97
CA LEU A 163 -14.87 -7.32 20.19
C LEU A 163 -14.28 -8.50 20.97
N PRO A 164 -15.11 -9.25 21.74
CA PRO A 164 -14.62 -10.33 22.61
C PRO A 164 -13.87 -11.44 21.88
N GLN A 165 -14.12 -11.60 20.57
CA GLN A 165 -13.49 -12.61 19.72
C GLN A 165 -12.43 -12.01 18.79
N GLY A 166 -12.19 -10.70 18.87
CA GLY A 166 -11.35 -9.95 17.95
C GLY A 166 -9.89 -9.89 18.40
N LEU A 167 -8.97 -10.30 17.54
CA LEU A 167 -7.53 -10.12 17.70
C LEU A 167 -6.99 -9.34 16.52
N ARG A 168 -6.08 -8.42 16.76
CA ARG A 168 -5.38 -7.62 15.73
C ARG A 168 -3.92 -7.99 15.68
N LEU A 169 -3.42 -8.24 14.49
CA LEU A 169 -2.03 -8.62 14.26
C LEU A 169 -1.26 -7.49 13.59
N GLU A 170 0.00 -7.34 13.97
CA GLU A 170 0.96 -6.46 13.31
C GLU A 170 2.01 -7.26 12.57
N ASN A 171 2.13 -7.04 11.26
CA ASN A 171 3.14 -7.66 10.39
C ASN A 171 3.27 -9.20 10.56
N PRO A 172 2.17 -9.97 10.51
CA PRO A 172 2.18 -11.39 10.86
C PRO A 172 2.87 -12.29 9.83
N GLY A 173 3.32 -11.77 8.69
CA GLY A 173 3.86 -12.58 7.60
C GLY A 173 2.77 -13.32 6.82
N ALA A 174 3.07 -14.53 6.36
CA ALA A 174 2.12 -15.36 5.62
C ALA A 174 1.07 -15.95 6.56
N VAL A 175 -0.18 -15.56 6.39
CA VAL A 175 -1.31 -15.95 7.27
C VAL A 175 -1.49 -17.46 7.33
N THR A 176 -1.21 -18.18 6.25
CA THR A 176 -1.30 -19.63 6.17
C THR A 176 -0.36 -20.38 7.10
N ASP A 177 0.70 -19.72 7.54
CA ASP A 177 1.74 -20.29 8.39
C ASP A 177 1.51 -20.00 9.89
N LEU A 178 0.49 -19.18 10.19
CA LEU A 178 0.18 -18.79 11.56
C LEU A 178 -0.46 -19.95 12.35
N PRO A 179 -0.18 -20.06 13.67
CA PRO A 179 -0.82 -21.01 14.55
C PRO A 179 -2.34 -20.94 14.48
N GLY A 180 -3.00 -22.10 14.40
CA GLY A 180 -4.46 -22.20 14.38
C GLY A 180 -5.11 -22.02 13.00
N TYR A 181 -4.37 -21.62 11.95
CA TYR A 181 -4.93 -21.48 10.59
C TYR A 181 -5.52 -22.80 10.08
N LYS A 182 -4.72 -23.86 10.02
CA LYS A 182 -5.14 -25.18 9.52
C LYS A 182 -6.23 -25.83 10.40
N GLN A 183 -6.24 -25.54 11.68
CA GLN A 183 -7.23 -26.02 12.65
C GLN A 183 -8.55 -25.23 12.58
N GLY A 184 -8.55 -24.08 11.90
CA GLY A 184 -9.69 -23.19 11.81
C GLY A 184 -10.06 -22.57 13.17
N TRP A 185 -9.06 -22.27 14.02
CA TRP A 185 -9.27 -21.61 15.30
C TRP A 185 -9.74 -20.18 15.14
N TRP A 186 -9.50 -19.59 14.02
CA TRP A 186 -9.86 -18.20 13.68
C TRP A 186 -10.02 -18.03 12.18
N MET A 187 -10.60 -16.92 11.78
CA MET A 187 -10.70 -16.45 10.39
C MET A 187 -10.28 -14.98 10.31
N ILE A 188 -9.83 -14.55 9.13
CA ILE A 188 -9.60 -13.13 8.85
C ILE A 188 -10.97 -12.47 8.67
N GLN A 189 -11.24 -11.45 9.46
CA GLN A 189 -12.42 -10.63 9.33
C GLN A 189 -12.14 -9.23 9.88
N ASP A 190 -12.41 -8.21 9.08
CA ASP A 190 -12.29 -6.82 9.51
C ASP A 190 -13.12 -6.54 10.77
N SER A 191 -12.58 -5.72 11.68
CA SER A 191 -13.23 -5.42 12.96
C SER A 191 -14.60 -4.76 12.79
N SER A 192 -14.80 -3.91 11.79
CA SER A 192 -16.10 -3.31 11.52
C SER A 192 -17.13 -4.35 11.06
N ALA A 193 -16.71 -5.35 10.28
CA ALA A 193 -17.57 -6.46 9.90
C ALA A 193 -17.90 -7.39 11.08
N GLN A 194 -17.00 -7.53 12.06
CA GLN A 194 -17.29 -8.27 13.29
C GLN A 194 -18.37 -7.59 14.14
N LEU A 195 -18.38 -6.25 14.18
CA LEU A 195 -19.39 -5.48 14.93
C LEU A 195 -20.83 -5.68 14.42
N VAL A 196 -21.02 -5.97 13.15
CA VAL A 196 -22.37 -6.16 12.56
C VAL A 196 -23.13 -7.27 13.30
N THR A 197 -22.47 -8.38 13.64
CA THR A 197 -23.13 -9.48 14.35
C THR A 197 -23.58 -9.07 15.75
N HIS A 198 -22.81 -8.24 16.46
CA HIS A 198 -23.16 -7.73 17.78
C HIS A 198 -24.28 -6.70 17.73
N LEU A 199 -24.32 -5.88 16.66
CA LEU A 199 -25.41 -4.91 16.46
C LEU A 199 -26.74 -5.57 16.11
N LEU A 200 -26.69 -6.69 15.36
CA LEU A 200 -27.89 -7.43 14.99
C LEU A 200 -28.45 -8.27 16.14
N ASP A 201 -27.60 -8.65 17.09
CA ASP A 201 -27.95 -9.50 18.24
C ASP A 201 -28.89 -10.66 17.87
N PRO A 202 -28.49 -11.56 16.92
CA PRO A 202 -29.36 -12.61 16.44
C PRO A 202 -29.69 -13.58 17.56
N GLN A 203 -30.99 -13.80 17.77
CA GLN A 203 -31.49 -14.77 18.75
C GLN A 203 -31.62 -16.14 18.07
N PRO A 204 -31.51 -17.26 18.82
CA PRO A 204 -31.64 -18.62 18.29
C PRO A 204 -32.98 -18.89 17.65
#